data_c56f7fb7c5b643e687d92e74ea12cbd2
#
_entry.id   c56f7fb7c5b643e687d92e74ea12cbd2
#
_cell.length_a   1.000
_cell.length_b   1.000
_cell.length_c   1.000
_cell.angle_alpha   90.00
_cell.angle_beta   90.00
_cell.angle_gamma   90.00
#
_symmetry.space_group_name_H-M   'P 1'
#
loop_
_entity.id
_entity.type
_entity.pdbx_description
1 polymer ?
#
loop_
_entity_poly.entity_id
_entity_poly.type
_entity_poly.pdbx_seq_one_letter_code
_entity_poly.pdbx_strand_id
1 'polypeptide(L)'
;MSKTKILIFIDWYLPGYKAGGPIQSVANLVAHLKNDFDISIITRDTDYSETTPYSDVKSNKWIISDGIRIYYASKDQLSYSTMHKLIEEESFDYIYLNGIYSLYFTLIPLFILRKKHGKRIVIAARGMLSTGSLNVKKTKKQLFLRMIKMAK
;
A
#
# COMPACT_ATOMS: atom_id res chain seq x y z
N MET A 1 -21.21 7.82 -15.62
CA MET A 1 -20.55 8.33 -14.40
C MET A 1 -19.16 7.71 -14.31
N SER A 2 -18.13 8.49 -13.97
CA SER A 2 -16.78 7.94 -13.74
C SER A 2 -16.80 7.11 -12.44
N LYS A 3 -16.10 5.95 -12.46
CA LYS A 3 -15.95 5.15 -11.24
C LYS A 3 -15.13 5.91 -10.19
N THR A 4 -15.45 5.69 -8.92
CA THR A 4 -14.64 6.18 -7.80
C THR A 4 -13.26 5.53 -7.82
N LYS A 5 -12.20 6.33 -7.72
CA LYS A 5 -10.81 5.89 -7.82
C LYS A 5 -10.21 5.57 -6.45
N ILE A 6 -9.68 4.37 -6.30
CA ILE A 6 -9.04 3.90 -5.05
C ILE A 6 -7.57 3.57 -5.33
N LEU A 7 -6.66 4.17 -4.56
CA LEU A 7 -5.25 3.80 -4.55
C LEU A 7 -4.94 2.97 -3.30
N ILE A 8 -4.45 1.75 -3.49
CA ILE A 8 -4.09 0.82 -2.43
C ILE A 8 -2.57 0.75 -2.30
N PHE A 9 -2.06 0.94 -1.07
CA PHE A 9 -0.66 0.67 -0.72
C PHE A 9 -0.56 -0.61 0.09
N ILE A 10 0.25 -1.53 -0.37
CA ILE A 10 0.51 -2.81 0.31
C ILE A 10 1.96 -3.24 0.06
N ASP A 11 2.66 -3.74 1.11
CA ASP A 11 4.06 -4.14 0.98
C ASP A 11 4.26 -5.28 -0.03
N TRP A 12 3.40 -6.30 -0.01
CA TRP A 12 3.46 -7.48 -0.90
C TRP A 12 2.07 -7.81 -1.42
N TYR A 13 1.97 -8.05 -2.73
CA TYR A 13 0.74 -8.40 -3.42
C TYR A 13 0.98 -9.57 -4.38
N LEU A 14 -0.06 -10.03 -5.04
CA LEU A 14 0.05 -11.06 -6.06
C LEU A 14 1.09 -10.66 -7.13
N PRO A 15 1.87 -11.61 -7.69
CA PRO A 15 1.79 -13.07 -7.53
C PRO A 15 2.43 -13.60 -6.25
N GLY A 16 2.95 -12.75 -5.36
CA GLY A 16 3.51 -13.13 -4.09
C GLY A 16 2.50 -13.82 -3.17
N TYR A 17 2.98 -14.67 -2.28
CA TYR A 17 2.15 -15.44 -1.35
C TYR A 17 2.77 -15.58 0.06
N LYS A 18 4.08 -15.34 0.20
CA LYS A 18 4.82 -15.60 1.45
C LYS A 18 4.40 -14.68 2.61
N ALA A 19 3.91 -13.48 2.32
CA ALA A 19 3.35 -12.60 3.35
C ALA A 19 1.96 -13.06 3.83
N GLY A 20 1.34 -14.05 3.20
CA GLY A 20 0.16 -14.76 3.68
C GLY A 20 -1.12 -13.93 3.71
N GLY A 21 -1.79 -13.89 4.87
CA GLY A 21 -3.11 -13.30 5.06
C GLY A 21 -3.34 -11.89 4.50
N PRO A 22 -2.42 -10.92 4.65
CA PRO A 22 -2.58 -9.59 4.06
C PRO A 22 -2.76 -9.59 2.55
N ILE A 23 -2.00 -10.43 1.81
CA ILE A 23 -2.11 -10.56 0.35
C ILE A 23 -3.50 -11.07 -0.03
N GLN A 24 -3.92 -12.19 0.56
CA GLN A 24 -5.22 -12.80 0.29
C GLN A 24 -6.38 -11.86 0.62
N SER A 25 -6.29 -11.16 1.74
CA SER A 25 -7.33 -10.23 2.16
C SER A 25 -7.49 -9.05 1.18
N VAL A 26 -6.39 -8.49 0.68
CA VAL A 26 -6.47 -7.41 -0.32
C VAL A 26 -6.88 -7.95 -1.68
N ALA A 27 -6.42 -9.13 -2.09
CA ALA A 27 -6.85 -9.76 -3.33
C ALA A 27 -8.37 -10.02 -3.34
N ASN A 28 -8.91 -10.54 -2.24
CA ASN A 28 -10.36 -10.74 -2.09
C ASN A 28 -11.13 -9.41 -2.10
N LEU A 29 -10.64 -8.38 -1.40
CA LEU A 29 -11.22 -7.04 -1.43
C LEU A 29 -11.29 -6.50 -2.87
N VAL A 30 -10.19 -6.60 -3.60
CA VAL A 30 -10.10 -6.16 -5.00
C VAL A 30 -11.04 -6.94 -5.90
N ALA A 31 -11.10 -8.27 -5.76
CA ALA A 31 -11.97 -9.12 -6.56
C ALA A 31 -13.46 -8.72 -6.42
N HIS A 32 -13.88 -8.30 -5.21
CA HIS A 32 -15.24 -7.85 -4.97
C HIS A 32 -15.53 -6.43 -5.47
N LEU A 33 -14.53 -5.54 -5.42
CA LEU A 33 -14.73 -4.11 -5.69
C LEU A 33 -14.37 -3.68 -7.12
N LYS A 34 -13.58 -4.43 -7.88
CA LYS A 34 -13.04 -4.01 -9.19
C LYS A 34 -14.09 -3.67 -10.25
N ASN A 35 -15.31 -4.21 -10.11
CA ASN A 35 -16.39 -3.91 -11.05
C ASN A 35 -17.03 -2.54 -10.79
N ASP A 36 -17.01 -2.06 -9.54
CA ASP A 36 -17.67 -0.83 -9.10
C ASP A 36 -16.68 0.35 -8.96
N PHE A 37 -15.39 0.05 -8.73
CA PHE A 37 -14.35 1.02 -8.48
C PHE A 37 -13.21 0.90 -9.50
N ASP A 38 -12.52 2.02 -9.73
CA ASP A 38 -11.26 2.07 -10.48
C ASP A 38 -10.10 1.89 -9.48
N ILE A 39 -9.50 0.70 -9.45
CA ILE A 39 -8.53 0.32 -8.43
C ILE A 39 -7.11 0.35 -8.99
N SER A 40 -6.24 1.05 -8.29
CA SER A 40 -4.78 1.05 -8.52
C SER A 40 -4.07 0.53 -7.27
N ILE A 41 -3.03 -0.27 -7.45
CA ILE A 41 -2.23 -0.84 -6.34
C ILE A 41 -0.77 -0.45 -6.53
N ILE A 42 -0.11 -0.05 -5.44
CA ILE A 42 1.35 0.11 -5.38
C ILE A 42 1.90 -0.92 -4.39
N THR A 43 2.84 -1.72 -4.85
CA THR A 43 3.44 -2.83 -4.09
C THR A 43 4.91 -3.03 -4.46
N ARG A 44 5.61 -3.94 -3.77
CA ARG A 44 6.97 -4.36 -4.13
C ARG A 44 6.94 -5.30 -5.32
N ASP A 45 8.04 -5.33 -6.06
CA ASP A 45 8.26 -6.28 -7.15
C ASP A 45 8.85 -7.63 -6.70
N THR A 46 9.02 -7.83 -5.37
CA THR A 46 9.53 -9.07 -4.76
C THR A 46 8.54 -9.63 -3.76
N ASP A 47 8.63 -10.93 -3.44
CA ASP A 47 7.87 -11.52 -2.35
C ASP A 47 8.50 -11.23 -0.97
N TYR A 48 7.78 -11.55 0.10
CA TYR A 48 8.27 -11.40 1.47
C TYR A 48 9.56 -12.18 1.69
N SER A 49 10.57 -11.50 2.25
CA SER A 49 11.92 -12.04 2.47
C SER A 49 12.69 -12.43 1.21
N GLU A 50 12.22 -12.06 0.01
CA GLU A 50 12.94 -12.28 -1.24
C GLU A 50 13.63 -11.00 -1.70
N THR A 51 14.69 -11.19 -2.52
CA THR A 51 15.41 -10.09 -3.17
C THR A 51 15.28 -10.12 -4.69
N THR A 52 14.82 -11.25 -5.23
CA THR A 52 14.61 -11.44 -6.67
C THR A 52 13.23 -10.94 -7.06
N PRO A 53 13.13 -10.06 -8.05
CA PRO A 53 11.85 -9.62 -8.59
C PRO A 53 11.05 -10.79 -9.18
N TYR A 54 9.72 -10.68 -9.19
CA TYR A 54 8.87 -11.64 -9.86
C TYR A 54 9.20 -11.72 -11.36
N SER A 55 9.31 -12.94 -11.91
CA SER A 55 9.66 -13.18 -13.32
C SER A 55 8.62 -12.61 -14.30
N ASP A 56 7.36 -12.64 -13.89
CA ASP A 56 6.22 -12.37 -14.78
C ASP A 56 5.66 -10.94 -14.65
N VAL A 57 6.32 -10.08 -13.87
CA VAL A 57 5.89 -8.68 -13.72
C VAL A 57 6.93 -7.72 -14.29
N LYS A 58 6.45 -6.57 -14.74
CA LYS A 58 7.30 -5.46 -15.19
C LYS A 58 7.43 -4.44 -14.08
N SER A 59 8.63 -4.34 -13.46
CA SER A 59 8.90 -3.38 -12.39
C SER A 59 8.90 -1.93 -12.90
N ASN A 60 8.58 -1.00 -11.99
CA ASN A 60 8.70 0.45 -12.15
C ASN A 60 7.82 1.06 -13.25
N LYS A 61 6.71 0.41 -13.55
CA LYS A 61 5.66 0.95 -14.43
C LYS A 61 4.30 0.39 -14.08
N TRP A 62 3.27 1.11 -14.44
CA TRP A 62 1.91 0.63 -14.33
C TRP A 62 1.65 -0.49 -15.33
N ILE A 63 1.08 -1.58 -14.86
CA ILE A 63 0.56 -2.67 -15.68
C ILE A 63 -0.93 -2.86 -15.37
N ILE A 64 -1.66 -3.38 -16.34
CA ILE A 64 -3.06 -3.78 -16.15
C ILE A 64 -3.09 -5.29 -15.97
N SER A 65 -3.71 -5.74 -14.90
CA SER A 65 -3.91 -7.15 -14.59
C SER A 65 -5.29 -7.33 -13.98
N ASP A 66 -6.09 -8.23 -14.54
CA ASP A 66 -7.45 -8.55 -14.09
C ASP A 66 -8.36 -7.32 -13.87
N GLY A 67 -8.25 -6.32 -14.77
CA GLY A 67 -9.08 -5.11 -14.74
C GLY A 67 -8.65 -4.05 -13.73
N ILE A 68 -7.53 -4.20 -13.04
CA ILE A 68 -6.94 -3.22 -12.13
C ILE A 68 -5.55 -2.80 -12.59
N ARG A 69 -5.07 -1.65 -12.11
CA ARG A 69 -3.72 -1.16 -12.37
C ARG A 69 -2.80 -1.50 -11.21
N ILE A 70 -1.61 -2.01 -11.49
CA ILE A 70 -0.62 -2.37 -10.47
C ILE A 70 0.74 -1.77 -10.83
N TYR A 71 1.37 -1.12 -9.86
CA TYR A 71 2.75 -0.64 -9.93
C TYR A 71 3.62 -1.49 -9.01
N TYR A 72 4.54 -2.25 -9.58
CA TYR A 72 5.52 -3.03 -8.83
C TYR A 72 6.81 -2.22 -8.68
N ALA A 73 7.05 -1.70 -7.48
CA ALA A 73 8.23 -0.89 -7.19
C ALA A 73 9.43 -1.78 -6.86
N SER A 74 10.52 -1.63 -7.60
CA SER A 74 11.81 -2.22 -7.25
C SER A 74 12.40 -1.55 -6.00
N LYS A 75 13.36 -2.20 -5.36
CA LYS A 75 13.97 -1.73 -4.10
C LYS A 75 14.56 -0.32 -4.22
N ASP A 76 15.20 0.00 -5.31
CA ASP A 76 15.82 1.30 -5.60
C ASP A 76 14.78 2.40 -5.88
N GLN A 77 13.57 2.04 -6.29
CA GLN A 77 12.45 2.97 -6.48
C GLN A 77 11.61 3.19 -5.21
N LEU A 78 11.89 2.48 -4.12
CA LEU A 78 11.23 2.72 -2.83
C LEU A 78 11.77 4.01 -2.19
N SER A 79 11.23 5.14 -2.59
CA SER A 79 11.65 6.47 -2.14
C SER A 79 10.46 7.40 -1.94
N TYR A 80 10.68 8.49 -1.19
CA TYR A 80 9.68 9.55 -1.05
C TYR A 80 9.30 10.15 -2.41
N SER A 81 10.30 10.41 -3.26
CA SER A 81 10.09 11.02 -4.58
C SER A 81 9.20 10.16 -5.48
N THR A 82 9.47 8.85 -5.54
CA THR A 82 8.66 7.92 -6.33
C THR A 82 7.23 7.85 -5.80
N MET A 83 7.05 7.71 -4.47
CA MET A 83 5.71 7.65 -3.88
C MET A 83 4.94 8.95 -4.09
N HIS A 84 5.61 10.09 -3.97
CA HIS A 84 5.01 11.40 -4.25
C HIS A 84 4.55 11.49 -5.71
N LYS A 85 5.42 11.13 -6.67
CA LYS A 85 5.08 11.11 -8.10
C LYS A 85 3.85 10.24 -8.38
N LEU A 86 3.83 9.00 -7.89
CA LEU A 86 2.74 8.05 -8.13
C LEU A 86 1.40 8.53 -7.53
N ILE A 87 1.43 9.20 -6.39
CA ILE A 87 0.24 9.79 -5.77
C ILE A 87 -0.28 11.00 -6.56
N GLU A 88 0.63 11.76 -7.22
CA GLU A 88 0.29 12.95 -8.00
C GLU A 88 -0.16 12.66 -9.43
N GLU A 89 0.20 11.49 -9.98
CA GLU A 89 -0.12 11.13 -11.37
C GLU A 89 -1.62 11.15 -11.65
N GLU A 90 -2.44 10.87 -10.63
CA GLU A 90 -3.90 10.90 -10.76
C GLU A 90 -4.59 11.45 -9.52
N SER A 91 -5.83 11.92 -9.70
CA SER A 91 -6.69 12.27 -8.59
C SER A 91 -7.42 11.01 -8.09
N PHE A 92 -7.02 10.49 -6.94
CA PHE A 92 -7.69 9.40 -6.24
C PHE A 92 -8.68 9.94 -5.22
N ASP A 93 -9.86 9.32 -5.10
CA ASP A 93 -10.89 9.67 -4.11
C ASP A 93 -10.58 9.07 -2.75
N TYR A 94 -10.08 7.83 -2.75
CA TYR A 94 -9.70 7.09 -1.56
C TYR A 94 -8.27 6.58 -1.66
N ILE A 95 -7.56 6.65 -0.52
CA ILE A 95 -6.25 6.04 -0.35
C ILE A 95 -6.36 4.97 0.75
N TYR A 96 -6.07 3.73 0.40
CA TYR A 96 -6.12 2.60 1.32
C TYR A 96 -4.72 2.12 1.65
N LEU A 97 -4.34 2.21 2.94
CA LEU A 97 -3.03 1.80 3.45
C LEU A 97 -3.18 0.46 4.18
N ASN A 98 -2.62 -0.61 3.63
CA ASN A 98 -2.71 -1.95 4.20
C ASN A 98 -1.56 -2.22 5.17
N GLY A 99 -1.82 -2.05 6.45
CA GLY A 99 -0.85 -2.16 7.54
C GLY A 99 -0.47 -0.80 8.11
N ILE A 100 0.25 -0.81 9.25
CA ILE A 100 0.64 0.42 9.95
C ILE A 100 2.15 0.56 10.16
N TYR A 101 2.94 -0.49 9.98
CA TYR A 101 4.38 -0.48 10.27
C TYR A 101 5.26 -0.50 9.00
N SER A 102 4.75 0.02 7.89
CA SER A 102 5.51 0.16 6.66
C SER A 102 5.99 1.60 6.47
N LEU A 103 7.29 1.78 6.22
CA LEU A 103 7.84 3.09 5.91
C LEU A 103 7.32 3.58 4.54
N TYR A 104 7.44 2.76 3.51
CA TYR A 104 7.13 3.15 2.13
C TYR A 104 5.65 3.05 1.78
N PHE A 105 4.91 2.12 2.40
CA PHE A 105 3.51 1.85 2.05
C PHE A 105 2.51 2.38 3.10
N THR A 106 3.01 3.04 4.17
CA THR A 106 2.14 3.68 5.16
C THR A 106 2.64 5.07 5.54
N LEU A 107 3.85 5.20 6.12
CA LEU A 107 4.30 6.50 6.65
C LEU A 107 4.54 7.53 5.55
N ILE A 108 5.30 7.17 4.51
CA ILE A 108 5.59 8.10 3.41
C ILE A 108 4.30 8.57 2.73
N PRO A 109 3.37 7.69 2.31
CA PRO A 109 2.07 8.12 1.79
C PRO A 109 1.30 9.03 2.74
N LEU A 110 1.26 8.74 4.04
CA LEU A 110 0.61 9.61 5.03
C LEU A 110 1.24 11.01 5.08
N PHE A 111 2.57 11.10 5.11
CA PHE A 111 3.26 12.40 5.10
C PHE A 111 3.02 13.20 3.83
N ILE A 112 2.95 12.55 2.68
CA ILE A 112 2.61 13.21 1.41
C ILE A 112 1.18 13.73 1.45
N LEU A 113 0.25 12.92 1.94
CA LEU A 113 -1.19 13.21 1.90
C LEU A 113 -1.65 14.20 2.96
N ARG A 114 -0.92 14.39 4.08
CA ARG A 114 -1.33 15.28 5.18
C ARG A 114 -1.62 16.73 4.76
N LYS A 115 -0.99 17.18 3.69
CA LYS A 115 -1.18 18.52 3.12
C LYS A 115 -2.27 18.60 2.07
N LYS A 116 -2.91 17.47 1.75
CA LYS A 116 -3.91 17.39 0.69
C LYS A 116 -5.31 17.30 1.26
N HIS A 117 -6.02 18.42 1.22
CA HIS A 117 -7.42 18.47 1.62
C HIS A 117 -8.29 17.65 0.63
N GLY A 118 -9.33 17.00 1.16
CA GLY A 118 -10.35 16.30 0.35
C GLY A 118 -10.05 14.82 0.03
N LYS A 119 -8.89 14.29 0.37
CA LYS A 119 -8.57 12.85 0.22
C LYS A 119 -9.08 12.06 1.43
N ARG A 120 -9.76 10.94 1.17
CA ARG A 120 -10.22 10.02 2.22
C ARG A 120 -9.18 8.92 2.42
N ILE A 121 -8.57 8.85 3.60
CA ILE A 121 -7.52 7.88 3.92
C ILE A 121 -8.11 6.82 4.84
N VAL A 122 -7.97 5.56 4.44
CA VAL A 122 -8.36 4.37 5.20
C VAL A 122 -7.10 3.61 5.59
N ILE A 123 -6.89 3.37 6.88
CA ILE A 123 -5.74 2.58 7.38
C ILE A 123 -6.26 1.27 7.95
N ALA A 124 -5.90 0.15 7.31
CA ALA A 124 -6.24 -1.19 7.78
C ALA A 124 -5.13 -1.73 8.69
N ALA A 125 -5.34 -1.66 10.00
CA ALA A 125 -4.34 -2.08 10.99
C ALA A 125 -4.09 -3.59 11.05
N ARG A 126 -5.00 -4.42 10.52
CA ARG A 126 -4.83 -5.89 10.38
C ARG A 126 -4.37 -6.60 11.65
N GLY A 127 -4.94 -6.28 12.80
CA GLY A 127 -4.54 -6.87 14.08
C GLY A 127 -3.21 -6.39 14.65
N MET A 128 -2.49 -5.51 13.95
CA MET A 128 -1.18 -4.99 14.39
C MET A 128 -1.26 -4.13 15.65
N LEU A 129 -2.46 -3.70 16.06
CA LEU A 129 -2.72 -2.94 17.29
C LEU A 129 -3.17 -3.83 18.46
N SER A 130 -3.26 -5.16 18.28
CA SER A 130 -3.59 -6.07 19.38
C SER A 130 -2.51 -6.04 20.45
N THR A 131 -2.90 -6.28 21.71
CA THR A 131 -2.00 -6.23 22.89
C THR A 131 -0.79 -7.16 22.72
N GLY A 132 -1.00 -8.37 22.20
CA GLY A 132 0.09 -9.32 21.89
C GLY A 132 1.03 -8.81 20.82
N SER A 133 0.49 -8.20 19.75
CA SER A 133 1.31 -7.59 18.70
C SER A 133 2.12 -6.40 19.20
N LEU A 134 1.55 -5.53 20.05
CA LEU A 134 2.22 -4.32 20.54
C LEU A 134 3.42 -4.64 21.45
N ASN A 135 3.43 -5.77 22.14
CA ASN A 135 4.52 -6.17 23.03
C ASN A 135 5.78 -6.65 22.28
N VAL A 136 5.63 -7.09 21.03
CA VAL A 136 6.78 -7.47 20.20
C VAL A 136 7.41 -6.22 19.58
N LYS A 137 8.72 -5.99 19.83
CA LYS A 137 9.47 -4.80 19.36
C LYS A 137 8.80 -3.45 19.73
N LYS A 138 8.35 -3.34 20.98
CA LYS A 138 7.54 -2.24 21.54
C LYS A 138 8.04 -0.84 21.17
N THR A 139 9.34 -0.58 21.33
CA THR A 139 9.94 0.76 21.09
C THR A 139 9.80 1.21 19.64
N LYS A 140 10.09 0.32 18.67
CA LYS A 140 9.95 0.64 17.23
C LYS A 140 8.49 0.92 16.87
N LYS A 141 7.56 0.11 17.40
CA LYS A 141 6.12 0.29 17.14
C LYS A 141 5.56 1.57 17.74
N GLN A 142 6.00 1.93 18.95
CA GLN A 142 5.62 3.20 19.58
C GLN A 142 6.11 4.41 18.77
N LEU A 143 7.35 4.36 18.25
CA LEU A 143 7.86 5.40 17.37
C LEU A 143 7.01 5.56 16.12
N PHE A 144 6.66 4.46 15.47
CA PHE A 144 5.78 4.47 14.29
C PHE A 144 4.40 5.06 14.58
N LEU A 145 3.78 4.68 15.70
CA LEU A 145 2.49 5.24 16.11
C LEU A 145 2.56 6.74 16.40
N ARG A 146 3.68 7.23 17.01
CA ARG A 146 3.91 8.67 17.18
C ARG A 146 4.02 9.38 15.82
N MET A 147 4.77 8.80 14.87
CA MET A 147 4.89 9.37 13.52
C MET A 147 3.53 9.43 12.79
N ILE A 148 2.69 8.40 12.91
CA ILE A 148 1.33 8.41 12.36
C ILE A 148 0.48 9.52 12.99
N LYS A 149 0.59 9.74 14.32
CA LYS A 149 -0.11 10.83 15.00
C LYS A 149 0.32 12.21 14.51
N MET A 150 1.61 12.39 14.19
CA MET A 150 2.12 13.65 13.65
C MET A 150 1.74 13.87 12.17
N ALA A 151 1.38 12.82 11.45
CA ALA A 151 0.95 12.88 10.05
C ALA A 151 -0.56 13.14 9.87
N LYS A 152 -1.33 13.20 10.97
CA LYS A 152 -2.72 13.65 10.98
C LYS A 152 -2.78 15.17 11.04
#